data_e44813b9af1bfdf2446dbc0abe518387
#
_entry.id   e44813b9af1bfdf2446dbc0abe518387
#
_cell.length_a   1.000
_cell.length_b   1.000
_cell.length_c   1.000
_cell.angle_alpha   90.00
_cell.angle_beta   90.00
_cell.angle_gamma   90.00
#
_symmetry.space_group_name_H-M   'P 1'
#
loop_
_entity.id
_entity.type
_entity.pdbx_description
1 polymer ?
#
loop_
_entity_poly.entity_id
_entity_poly.type
_entity_poly.pdbx_seq_one_letter_code
_entity_poly.pdbx_strand_id
1 'polypeptide(L)'
;HPPPLSSRDKKQTPLSAYVYPFYNYITYFPLYCAPNFFKISINYCLKAKNISLNQIDNIIFYEKPFLKFERLLETYLAFSPRGFSSFAASMPTWIKEKLFQKNIIFNECKSIDKNFKDIKKIKFCSHHMSHAASAFYPSPFEKSLILILDGVGEWATSTIALGEKNKIKILEEINFPHSLGLLYSAFTYYLGFKVNSGEYKLMGLAPYGNPKYANIIKNNLIDVKEDGSFKLDMKYFNYATGLTMINKNFEELFGEKKRKANREGDNL
;
A
#
# COMPACT_ATOMS: atom_id res chain seq x y z
N HIS A 1 -31.27 -3.18 -10.81
CA HIS A 1 -31.38 -3.64 -9.41
C HIS A 1 -30.73 -5.03 -9.32
N PRO A 2 -29.71 -5.24 -8.46
CA PRO A 2 -29.22 -6.57 -8.19
C PRO A 2 -30.29 -7.34 -7.36
N PRO A 3 -30.39 -8.66 -7.51
CA PRO A 3 -31.37 -9.46 -6.75
C PRO A 3 -31.03 -9.47 -5.25
N PRO A 4 -32.04 -9.63 -4.37
CA PRO A 4 -31.81 -9.65 -2.92
C PRO A 4 -31.00 -10.89 -2.53
N LEU A 5 -30.02 -10.70 -1.64
CA LEU A 5 -29.22 -11.75 -1.06
C LEU A 5 -30.11 -12.75 -0.31
N SER A 6 -30.15 -13.99 -0.78
CA SER A 6 -30.81 -15.09 -0.10
C SER A 6 -30.13 -15.35 1.25
N SER A 7 -30.98 -15.63 2.26
CA SER A 7 -30.60 -16.01 3.61
C SER A 7 -29.71 -17.27 3.59
N ARG A 8 -28.38 -17.11 3.64
CA ARG A 8 -27.46 -18.21 3.92
C ARG A 8 -27.36 -18.45 5.41
N ASP A 9 -27.47 -19.69 5.80
CA ASP A 9 -27.37 -20.19 7.16
C ASP A 9 -26.23 -19.56 7.93
N LYS A 10 -26.59 -18.92 9.06
CA LYS A 10 -25.68 -18.39 10.05
C LYS A 10 -25.01 -19.53 10.82
N LYS A 11 -24.05 -20.24 10.22
CA LYS A 11 -23.01 -20.87 11.01
C LYS A 11 -22.13 -19.74 11.55
N GLN A 12 -22.17 -19.58 12.86
CA GLN A 12 -21.32 -18.64 13.59
C GLN A 12 -19.84 -19.00 13.32
N THR A 13 -19.25 -18.36 12.29
CA THR A 13 -17.80 -18.20 12.22
C THR A 13 -17.40 -17.23 13.31
N PRO A 14 -16.31 -17.48 14.06
CA PRO A 14 -15.84 -16.53 15.06
C PRO A 14 -15.67 -15.16 14.42
N LEU A 15 -16.24 -14.12 15.04
CA LEU A 15 -16.23 -12.74 14.58
C LEU A 15 -14.79 -12.21 14.57
N SER A 16 -14.06 -12.45 13.49
CA SER A 16 -12.88 -11.67 13.17
C SER A 16 -13.35 -10.34 12.61
N ALA A 17 -13.40 -9.31 13.43
CA ALA A 17 -13.63 -7.95 12.96
C ALA A 17 -12.38 -7.50 12.22
N TYR A 18 -12.42 -7.55 10.90
CA TYR A 18 -11.40 -6.94 10.07
C TYR A 18 -11.64 -5.43 10.06
N VAL A 19 -10.80 -4.69 10.76
CA VAL A 19 -10.73 -3.24 10.61
C VAL A 19 -9.85 -2.95 9.41
N TYR A 20 -10.47 -2.75 8.24
CA TYR A 20 -9.78 -2.28 7.06
C TYR A 20 -9.71 -0.75 7.10
N PRO A 21 -8.53 -0.15 7.16
CA PRO A 21 -8.41 1.23 6.76
C PRO A 21 -8.48 1.28 5.23
N PHE A 22 -9.49 1.94 4.70
CA PHE A 22 -9.68 2.25 3.29
C PHE A 22 -8.64 3.27 2.78
N TYR A 23 -7.36 3.11 3.12
CA TYR A 23 -6.30 4.03 2.70
C TYR A 23 -5.00 3.31 2.41
N ASN A 24 -4.77 3.06 1.12
CA ASN A 24 -3.45 2.76 0.55
C ASN A 24 -2.50 3.97 0.56
N TYR A 25 -2.72 4.96 1.42
CA TYR A 25 -2.04 6.25 1.35
C TYR A 25 -1.23 6.62 2.58
N ILE A 26 -0.85 5.67 3.43
CA ILE A 26 -0.06 5.99 4.61
C ILE A 26 1.26 5.23 4.61
N THR A 27 2.11 5.43 3.59
CA THR A 27 3.51 5.03 3.69
C THR A 27 4.43 6.17 4.11
N TYR A 28 3.95 7.41 4.16
CA TYR A 28 4.75 8.58 4.54
C TYR A 28 4.02 9.61 5.41
N PHE A 29 2.83 9.32 5.90
CA PHE A 29 2.25 10.18 6.93
C PHE A 29 2.61 9.61 8.29
N PRO A 30 3.28 10.39 9.15
CA PRO A 30 3.42 9.99 10.55
C PRO A 30 2.02 9.81 11.14
N LEU A 31 1.86 8.83 11.99
CA LEU A 31 0.62 8.56 12.76
C LEU A 31 0.03 9.82 13.43
N TYR A 32 0.80 10.90 13.47
CA TYR A 32 0.44 12.22 13.97
C TYR A 32 -0.64 12.94 13.17
N CYS A 33 -0.86 12.61 11.88
CA CYS A 33 -1.82 13.38 11.08
C CYS A 33 -3.27 12.86 11.15
N ALA A 34 -3.52 11.65 11.68
CA ALA A 34 -4.89 11.14 11.86
C ALA A 34 -5.09 10.18 13.05
N PRO A 35 -4.60 10.47 14.28
CA PRO A 35 -4.86 9.60 15.43
C PRO A 35 -6.36 9.47 15.71
N ASN A 36 -7.14 10.49 15.40
CA ASN A 36 -8.58 10.48 15.57
C ASN A 36 -9.31 9.60 14.55
N PHE A 37 -8.79 9.45 13.32
CA PHE A 37 -9.45 8.64 12.29
C PHE A 37 -9.48 7.16 12.65
N PHE A 38 -8.37 6.62 13.14
CA PHE A 38 -8.30 5.24 13.61
C PHE A 38 -9.31 4.97 14.72
N LYS A 39 -9.42 5.88 15.71
CA LYS A 39 -10.40 5.79 16.81
C LYS A 39 -11.84 5.89 16.32
N ILE A 40 -12.12 6.80 15.39
CA ILE A 40 -13.46 7.00 14.83
C ILE A 40 -13.92 5.73 14.11
N SER A 41 -13.08 5.16 13.26
CA SER A 41 -13.40 3.96 12.48
C SER A 41 -13.63 2.74 13.37
N ILE A 42 -12.76 2.52 14.37
CA ILE A 42 -12.93 1.43 15.33
C ILE A 42 -14.23 1.61 16.11
N ASN A 43 -14.47 2.81 16.68
CA ASN A 43 -15.68 3.08 17.45
C ASN A 43 -16.94 2.90 16.60
N TYR A 44 -16.92 3.28 15.33
CA TYR A 44 -18.03 3.05 14.42
C TYR A 44 -18.30 1.55 14.26
N CYS A 45 -17.28 0.73 14.00
CA CYS A 45 -17.42 -0.72 13.84
C CYS A 45 -17.94 -1.39 15.11
N LEU A 46 -17.41 -1.00 16.28
CA LEU A 46 -17.85 -1.53 17.57
C LEU A 46 -19.33 -1.19 17.85
N LYS A 47 -19.72 0.06 17.63
CA LYS A 47 -21.11 0.52 17.77
C LYS A 47 -22.05 -0.20 16.81
N ALA A 48 -21.66 -0.33 15.54
CA ALA A 48 -22.47 -0.99 14.51
C ALA A 48 -22.79 -2.46 14.85
N LYS A 49 -21.92 -3.12 15.61
CA LYS A 49 -22.08 -4.50 16.08
C LYS A 49 -22.53 -4.61 17.54
N ASN A 50 -22.64 -3.49 18.26
CA ASN A 50 -22.95 -3.43 19.68
C ASN A 50 -22.04 -4.33 20.53
N ILE A 51 -20.73 -4.25 20.28
CA ILE A 51 -19.69 -5.01 20.99
C ILE A 51 -18.61 -4.08 21.54
N SER A 52 -17.92 -4.55 22.61
CA SER A 52 -16.73 -3.88 23.15
C SER A 52 -15.45 -4.40 22.51
N LEU A 53 -14.37 -3.65 22.63
CA LEU A 53 -13.06 -4.04 22.09
C LEU A 53 -12.54 -5.34 22.73
N ASN A 54 -12.90 -5.61 23.99
CA ASN A 54 -12.53 -6.84 24.69
C ASN A 54 -13.18 -8.11 24.12
N GLN A 55 -14.32 -7.98 23.46
CA GLN A 55 -15.05 -9.10 22.84
C GLN A 55 -14.46 -9.49 21.47
N ILE A 56 -13.52 -8.71 20.96
CA ILE A 56 -12.82 -9.02 19.71
C ILE A 56 -11.72 -10.04 19.97
N ASP A 57 -11.66 -11.10 19.17
CA ASP A 57 -10.65 -12.15 19.29
C ASP A 57 -9.27 -11.69 18.79
N ASN A 58 -9.23 -11.02 17.65
CA ASN A 58 -8.00 -10.54 17.04
C ASN A 58 -8.17 -9.17 16.40
N ILE A 59 -7.17 -8.32 16.57
CA ILE A 59 -6.99 -7.05 15.85
C ILE A 59 -5.85 -7.28 14.88
N ILE A 60 -6.13 -7.19 13.58
CA ILE A 60 -5.14 -7.51 12.55
C ILE A 60 -4.67 -6.22 11.90
N PHE A 61 -3.37 -5.97 11.97
CA PHE A 61 -2.73 -4.87 11.26
C PHE A 61 -2.29 -5.36 9.87
N TYR A 62 -2.48 -4.54 8.86
CA TYR A 62 -2.43 -4.90 7.44
C TYR A 62 -1.03 -5.06 6.85
N GLU A 63 0.03 -4.90 7.63
CA GLU A 63 1.42 -5.03 7.16
C GLU A 63 2.33 -5.59 8.26
N LYS A 64 3.51 -6.12 7.86
CA LYS A 64 4.54 -6.61 8.76
C LYS A 64 5.71 -5.62 8.81
N PRO A 65 5.80 -4.76 9.84
CA PRO A 65 6.81 -3.71 9.91
C PRO A 65 8.25 -4.22 9.83
N PHE A 66 8.55 -5.37 10.44
CA PHE A 66 9.90 -5.94 10.42
C PHE A 66 10.35 -6.33 9.02
N LEU A 67 9.47 -6.91 8.18
CA LEU A 67 9.81 -7.24 6.79
C LEU A 67 10.01 -5.98 5.93
N LYS A 68 9.25 -4.92 6.19
CA LYS A 68 9.50 -3.63 5.54
C LYS A 68 10.86 -3.04 5.95
N PHE A 69 11.22 -3.17 7.20
CA PHE A 69 12.52 -2.71 7.70
C PHE A 69 13.67 -3.52 7.09
N GLU A 70 13.53 -4.84 7.00
CA GLU A 70 14.44 -5.75 6.31
C GLU A 70 14.66 -5.30 4.85
N ARG A 71 13.59 -5.06 4.09
CA ARG A 71 13.72 -4.52 2.72
C ARG A 71 14.51 -3.22 2.68
N LEU A 72 14.28 -2.29 3.61
CA LEU A 72 15.00 -1.03 3.65
C LEU A 72 16.50 -1.26 3.85
N LEU A 73 16.88 -2.16 4.76
CA LEU A 73 18.27 -2.53 5.03
C LEU A 73 18.89 -3.23 3.82
N GLU A 74 18.25 -4.24 3.26
CA GLU A 74 18.74 -4.99 2.12
C GLU A 74 18.87 -4.10 0.87
N THR A 75 17.90 -3.22 0.63
CA THR A 75 17.99 -2.25 -0.46
C THR A 75 19.22 -1.35 -0.29
N TYR A 76 19.44 -0.83 0.92
CA TYR A 76 20.63 -0.01 1.17
C TYR A 76 21.92 -0.82 0.96
N LEU A 77 22.01 -2.03 1.48
CA LEU A 77 23.19 -2.88 1.32
C LEU A 77 23.48 -3.20 -0.16
N ALA A 78 22.44 -3.51 -0.93
CA ALA A 78 22.57 -3.84 -2.35
C ALA A 78 23.09 -2.68 -3.21
N PHE A 79 22.78 -1.44 -2.82
CA PHE A 79 23.19 -0.24 -3.59
C PHE A 79 24.31 0.56 -2.93
N SER A 80 24.80 0.16 -1.75
CA SER A 80 25.84 0.89 -1.01
C SER A 80 27.06 1.21 -1.87
N PRO A 81 27.66 2.42 -1.73
CA PRO A 81 27.31 3.52 -0.82
C PRO A 81 26.16 4.43 -1.30
N ARG A 82 25.59 4.15 -2.48
CA ARG A 82 24.44 4.93 -3.00
C ARG A 82 23.26 4.76 -2.06
N GLY A 83 22.46 5.83 -1.88
CA GLY A 83 21.28 5.79 -1.05
C GLY A 83 21.52 6.04 0.44
N PHE A 84 22.74 6.33 0.89
CA PHE A 84 23.02 6.61 2.30
C PHE A 84 22.16 7.75 2.86
N SER A 85 22.01 8.84 2.13
CA SER A 85 21.19 9.98 2.57
C SER A 85 19.70 9.61 2.74
N SER A 86 19.15 8.84 1.82
CA SER A 86 17.77 8.33 1.89
C SER A 86 17.60 7.36 3.06
N PHE A 87 18.53 6.43 3.22
CA PHE A 87 18.56 5.50 4.33
C PHE A 87 18.66 6.22 5.68
N ALA A 88 19.64 7.12 5.84
CA ALA A 88 19.82 7.88 7.07
C ALA A 88 18.60 8.76 7.42
N ALA A 89 17.97 9.37 6.43
CA ALA A 89 16.76 10.17 6.65
C ALA A 89 15.55 9.33 7.11
N SER A 90 15.45 8.07 6.70
CA SER A 90 14.35 7.19 7.08
C SER A 90 14.53 6.52 8.45
N MET A 91 15.76 6.29 8.89
CA MET A 91 16.09 5.56 10.12
C MET A 91 15.40 6.07 11.38
N PRO A 92 15.37 7.39 11.70
CA PRO A 92 14.73 7.88 12.93
C PRO A 92 13.25 7.49 13.03
N THR A 93 12.51 7.58 11.92
CA THR A 93 11.09 7.19 11.86
C THR A 93 10.92 5.68 12.06
N TRP A 94 11.77 4.87 11.42
CA TRP A 94 11.70 3.42 11.55
C TRP A 94 11.99 2.95 12.97
N ILE A 95 13.04 3.48 13.59
CA ILE A 95 13.45 3.09 14.96
C ILE A 95 12.39 3.53 15.97
N LYS A 96 11.87 4.76 15.86
CA LYS A 96 10.94 5.32 16.86
C LYS A 96 9.51 4.80 16.74
N GLU A 97 9.04 4.60 15.53
CA GLU A 97 7.61 4.36 15.27
C GLU A 97 7.33 2.94 14.76
N LYS A 98 8.01 2.54 13.69
CA LYS A 98 7.66 1.32 12.96
C LYS A 98 8.03 0.03 13.71
N LEU A 99 9.17 -0.03 14.34
CA LEU A 99 9.59 -1.20 15.12
C LEU A 99 8.71 -1.42 16.37
N PHE A 100 8.13 -0.35 16.92
CA PHE A 100 7.25 -0.41 18.10
C PHE A 100 5.76 -0.38 17.73
N GLN A 101 5.41 -0.62 16.46
CA GLN A 101 4.04 -0.53 15.93
C GLN A 101 3.02 -1.30 16.79
N LYS A 102 3.37 -2.47 17.31
CA LYS A 102 2.48 -3.27 18.17
C LYS A 102 2.10 -2.55 19.45
N ASN A 103 3.07 -1.91 20.10
CA ASN A 103 2.84 -1.14 21.33
C ASN A 103 2.03 0.13 21.03
N ILE A 104 2.28 0.77 19.89
CA ILE A 104 1.52 1.96 19.47
C ILE A 104 0.04 1.58 19.28
N ILE A 105 -0.25 0.51 18.52
CA ILE A 105 -1.61 0.01 18.32
C ILE A 105 -2.26 -0.37 19.66
N PHE A 106 -1.51 -1.02 20.54
CA PHE A 106 -2.02 -1.39 21.85
C PHE A 106 -2.43 -0.18 22.69
N ASN A 107 -1.59 0.86 22.72
CA ASN A 107 -1.89 2.09 23.44
C ASN A 107 -3.10 2.83 22.84
N GLU A 108 -3.24 2.84 21.52
CA GLU A 108 -4.42 3.39 20.85
C GLU A 108 -5.70 2.61 21.19
N CYS A 109 -5.64 1.27 21.16
CA CYS A 109 -6.77 0.43 21.60
C CYS A 109 -7.15 0.69 23.06
N LYS A 110 -6.15 0.84 23.92
CA LYS A 110 -6.34 1.15 25.34
C LYS A 110 -6.95 2.54 25.57
N SER A 111 -6.70 3.49 24.68
CA SER A 111 -7.34 4.81 24.72
C SER A 111 -8.82 4.78 24.30
N ILE A 112 -9.24 3.77 23.54
CA ILE A 112 -10.64 3.54 23.14
C ILE A 112 -11.38 2.79 24.24
N ASP A 113 -10.77 1.72 24.77
CA ASP A 113 -11.32 0.88 25.84
C ASP A 113 -10.25 0.63 26.90
N LYS A 114 -10.37 1.29 28.06
CA LYS A 114 -9.43 1.15 29.19
C LYS A 114 -9.30 -0.29 29.71
N ASN A 115 -10.29 -1.14 29.43
CA ASN A 115 -10.29 -2.55 29.82
C ASN A 115 -9.57 -3.45 28.83
N PHE A 116 -9.15 -2.93 27.66
CA PHE A 116 -8.34 -3.69 26.71
C PHE A 116 -6.94 -3.94 27.28
N LYS A 117 -6.64 -5.20 27.63
CA LYS A 117 -5.40 -5.56 28.35
C LYS A 117 -4.53 -6.55 27.59
N ASP A 118 -5.06 -7.25 26.60
CA ASP A 118 -4.32 -8.34 25.93
C ASP A 118 -3.68 -7.89 24.62
N ILE A 119 -2.39 -7.55 24.70
CA ILE A 119 -1.57 -7.21 23.52
C ILE A 119 -1.41 -8.39 22.55
N LYS A 120 -1.64 -9.65 22.98
CA LYS A 120 -1.53 -10.83 22.12
C LYS A 120 -2.64 -10.90 21.08
N LYS A 121 -3.75 -10.20 21.31
CA LYS A 121 -4.82 -10.05 20.32
C LYS A 121 -4.40 -9.27 19.08
N ILE A 122 -3.32 -8.46 19.16
CA ILE A 122 -2.80 -7.69 18.02
C ILE A 122 -1.89 -8.61 17.19
N LYS A 123 -2.29 -8.83 15.96
CA LYS A 123 -1.62 -9.64 14.96
C LYS A 123 -1.24 -8.78 13.74
N PHE A 124 -0.31 -9.30 12.95
CA PHE A 124 0.13 -8.69 11.71
C PHE A 124 -0.12 -9.64 10.55
N CYS A 125 -0.65 -9.12 9.46
CA CYS A 125 -0.82 -9.84 8.20
C CYS A 125 0.15 -9.27 7.17
N SER A 126 0.56 -10.04 6.16
CA SER A 126 1.32 -9.48 5.05
C SER A 126 0.44 -8.54 4.23
N HIS A 127 1.04 -7.49 3.69
CA HIS A 127 0.35 -6.39 3.01
C HIS A 127 -0.50 -6.89 1.85
N HIS A 128 0.08 -7.65 0.92
CA HIS A 128 -0.66 -8.17 -0.23
C HIS A 128 -1.71 -9.23 0.15
N MET A 129 -1.48 -10.00 1.23
CA MET A 129 -2.53 -10.87 1.77
C MET A 129 -3.71 -10.06 2.32
N SER A 130 -3.45 -8.90 2.92
CA SER A 130 -4.51 -8.00 3.39
C SER A 130 -5.33 -7.44 2.23
N HIS A 131 -4.68 -7.06 1.13
CA HIS A 131 -5.35 -6.67 -0.11
C HIS A 131 -6.20 -7.80 -0.68
N ALA A 132 -5.62 -9.00 -0.82
CA ALA A 132 -6.33 -10.17 -1.33
C ALA A 132 -7.57 -10.49 -0.48
N ALA A 133 -7.43 -10.47 0.84
CA ALA A 133 -8.52 -10.72 1.76
C ALA A 133 -9.63 -9.67 1.66
N SER A 134 -9.26 -8.39 1.50
CA SER A 134 -10.23 -7.28 1.38
C SER A 134 -11.05 -7.35 0.09
N ALA A 135 -10.49 -7.89 -0.97
CA ALA A 135 -11.19 -8.06 -2.23
C ALA A 135 -12.03 -9.36 -2.25
N PHE A 136 -11.45 -10.47 -1.80
CA PHE A 136 -12.04 -11.79 -1.97
C PHE A 136 -13.19 -12.08 -0.99
N TYR A 137 -12.98 -11.88 0.31
CA TYR A 137 -13.97 -12.29 1.30
C TYR A 137 -15.32 -11.55 1.25
N PRO A 138 -15.41 -10.27 0.89
CA PRO A 138 -16.70 -9.61 0.68
C PRO A 138 -17.28 -9.87 -0.72
N SER A 139 -16.53 -10.48 -1.63
CA SER A 139 -17.00 -10.78 -2.99
C SER A 139 -18.03 -11.91 -3.01
N PRO A 140 -18.86 -12.01 -4.06
CA PRO A 140 -19.82 -13.11 -4.19
C PRO A 140 -19.19 -14.42 -4.71
N PHE A 141 -17.89 -14.43 -5.01
CA PHE A 141 -17.22 -15.56 -5.65
C PHE A 141 -16.75 -16.59 -4.63
N GLU A 142 -17.05 -17.86 -4.85
CA GLU A 142 -16.50 -18.98 -4.08
C GLU A 142 -15.07 -19.32 -4.49
N LYS A 143 -14.71 -19.01 -5.74
CA LYS A 143 -13.38 -19.19 -6.31
C LYS A 143 -13.08 -18.07 -7.30
N SER A 144 -11.92 -17.44 -7.16
CA SER A 144 -11.47 -16.40 -8.10
C SER A 144 -9.96 -16.23 -8.08
N LEU A 145 -9.41 -15.77 -9.17
CA LEU A 145 -8.09 -15.15 -9.19
C LEU A 145 -8.20 -13.73 -8.63
N ILE A 146 -7.16 -13.33 -7.91
CA ILE A 146 -7.05 -12.02 -7.28
C ILE A 146 -5.75 -11.40 -7.78
N LEU A 147 -5.87 -10.27 -8.47
CA LEU A 147 -4.73 -9.49 -8.92
C LEU A 147 -4.55 -8.29 -7.99
N ILE A 148 -3.34 -8.14 -7.44
CA ILE A 148 -2.95 -7.03 -6.59
C ILE A 148 -1.83 -6.27 -7.29
N LEU A 149 -2.05 -4.97 -7.49
CA LEU A 149 -1.08 -4.04 -8.06
C LEU A 149 -0.91 -2.89 -7.07
N ASP A 150 0.27 -2.77 -6.48
CA ASP A 150 0.56 -1.80 -5.43
C ASP A 150 1.84 -1.00 -5.74
N GLY A 151 2.08 0.04 -4.97
CA GLY A 151 3.36 0.73 -4.96
C GLY A 151 4.43 -0.22 -4.45
N VAL A 152 4.35 -0.59 -3.18
CA VAL A 152 5.17 -1.62 -2.56
C VAL A 152 4.62 -2.02 -1.19
N GLY A 153 4.38 -3.30 -1.00
CA GLY A 153 4.08 -3.92 0.28
C GLY A 153 5.31 -4.08 1.17
N GLU A 154 5.53 -5.27 1.70
CA GLU A 154 6.83 -5.57 2.33
C GLU A 154 7.92 -5.65 1.26
N TRP A 155 7.79 -6.59 0.34
CA TRP A 155 8.64 -6.79 -0.84
C TRP A 155 7.83 -6.77 -2.13
N ALA A 156 6.68 -7.44 -2.13
CA ALA A 156 5.83 -7.58 -3.29
C ALA A 156 5.24 -6.24 -3.74
N THR A 157 5.21 -6.04 -5.04
CA THR A 157 4.63 -4.89 -5.74
C THR A 157 3.45 -5.30 -6.62
N SER A 158 3.47 -6.54 -7.10
CA SER A 158 2.37 -7.16 -7.83
C SER A 158 2.23 -8.60 -7.36
N THR A 159 1.01 -9.07 -7.19
CA THR A 159 0.74 -10.43 -6.71
C THR A 159 -0.46 -11.02 -7.42
N ILE A 160 -0.35 -12.27 -7.85
CA ILE A 160 -1.46 -13.10 -8.27
C ILE A 160 -1.76 -14.08 -7.14
N ALA A 161 -3.01 -14.11 -6.68
CA ALA A 161 -3.47 -15.04 -5.67
C ALA A 161 -4.73 -15.79 -6.12
N LEU A 162 -4.95 -16.96 -5.57
CA LEU A 162 -6.16 -17.74 -5.74
C LEU A 162 -6.96 -17.73 -4.44
N GLY A 163 -8.17 -17.20 -4.49
CA GLY A 163 -9.16 -17.33 -3.44
C GLY A 163 -10.06 -18.52 -3.72
N GLU A 164 -10.26 -19.40 -2.73
CA GLU A 164 -11.18 -20.53 -2.83
C GLU A 164 -11.80 -20.81 -1.45
N LYS A 165 -13.14 -20.71 -1.37
CA LYS A 165 -13.93 -20.87 -0.13
C LYS A 165 -13.46 -19.88 0.95
N ASN A 166 -12.75 -20.34 1.97
CA ASN A 166 -12.21 -19.54 3.07
C ASN A 166 -10.68 -19.44 3.07
N LYS A 167 -10.02 -19.80 1.96
CA LYS A 167 -8.57 -19.80 1.84
C LYS A 167 -8.12 -18.89 0.71
N ILE A 168 -6.99 -18.24 0.92
CA ILE A 168 -6.28 -17.47 -0.11
C ILE A 168 -4.87 -18.03 -0.19
N LYS A 169 -4.43 -18.33 -1.41
CA LYS A 169 -3.08 -18.81 -1.71
C LYS A 169 -2.43 -17.83 -2.70
N ILE A 170 -1.29 -17.30 -2.32
CA ILE A 170 -0.43 -16.53 -3.23
C ILE A 170 0.18 -17.52 -4.22
N LEU A 171 0.10 -17.20 -5.50
CA LEU A 171 0.63 -18.00 -6.59
C LEU A 171 1.96 -17.44 -7.07
N GLU A 172 2.00 -16.15 -7.41
CA GLU A 172 3.17 -15.48 -7.98
C GLU A 172 3.28 -14.05 -7.49
N GLU A 173 4.51 -13.52 -7.45
CA GLU A 173 4.80 -12.17 -7.01
C GLU A 173 5.90 -11.54 -7.85
N ILE A 174 5.76 -10.25 -8.09
CA ILE A 174 6.85 -9.37 -8.56
C ILE A 174 7.24 -8.49 -7.39
N ASN A 175 8.55 -8.40 -7.15
CA ASN A 175 9.08 -7.70 -6.00
C ASN A 175 9.71 -6.35 -6.38
N PHE A 176 9.84 -5.50 -5.36
CA PHE A 176 10.62 -4.27 -5.43
C PHE A 176 12.04 -4.56 -5.98
N PRO A 177 12.59 -3.71 -6.89
CA PRO A 177 12.12 -2.37 -7.21
C PRO A 177 11.14 -2.29 -8.39
N HIS A 178 10.74 -3.38 -9.01
CA HIS A 178 9.88 -3.40 -10.18
C HIS A 178 8.42 -3.27 -9.75
N SER A 179 7.77 -2.15 -10.08
CA SER A 179 6.42 -1.83 -9.61
C SER A 179 5.66 -0.95 -10.60
N LEU A 180 4.45 -1.37 -10.99
CA LEU A 180 3.55 -0.53 -11.79
C LEU A 180 3.03 0.66 -10.97
N GLY A 181 2.78 0.47 -9.69
CA GLY A 181 2.38 1.57 -8.80
C GLY A 181 3.46 2.64 -8.68
N LEU A 182 4.74 2.23 -8.50
CA LEU A 182 5.84 3.20 -8.47
C LEU A 182 6.11 3.85 -9.82
N LEU A 183 5.89 3.13 -10.94
CA LEU A 183 5.93 3.71 -12.27
C LEU A 183 4.88 4.81 -12.41
N TYR A 184 3.64 4.55 -11.95
CA TYR A 184 2.57 5.54 -11.94
C TYR A 184 2.91 6.73 -11.05
N SER A 185 3.44 6.50 -9.86
CA SER A 185 3.90 7.54 -8.95
C SER A 185 5.09 8.35 -9.51
N ALA A 186 5.95 7.75 -10.33
CA ALA A 186 7.01 8.46 -11.03
C ALA A 186 6.46 9.49 -12.02
N PHE A 187 5.42 9.14 -12.79
CA PHE A 187 4.72 10.09 -13.65
C PHE A 187 3.95 11.15 -12.85
N THR A 188 3.31 10.76 -11.75
CA THR A 188 2.66 11.70 -10.82
C THR A 188 3.66 12.76 -10.36
N TYR A 189 4.84 12.33 -9.94
CA TYR A 189 5.95 13.20 -9.53
C TYR A 189 6.47 14.07 -10.68
N TYR A 190 6.64 13.49 -11.88
CA TYR A 190 7.13 14.20 -13.07
C TYR A 190 6.20 15.34 -13.48
N LEU A 191 4.90 15.13 -13.38
CA LEU A 191 3.89 16.14 -13.68
C LEU A 191 3.69 17.19 -12.56
N GLY A 192 4.48 17.12 -11.48
CA GLY A 192 4.47 18.10 -10.40
C GLY A 192 3.43 17.85 -9.33
N PHE A 193 2.72 16.74 -9.37
CA PHE A 193 1.79 16.35 -8.30
C PHE A 193 2.50 15.68 -7.12
N LYS A 194 1.88 15.74 -5.96
CA LYS A 194 2.40 15.12 -4.75
C LYS A 194 2.17 13.61 -4.81
N VAL A 195 3.24 12.82 -4.73
CA VAL A 195 3.18 11.35 -4.64
C VAL A 195 2.40 10.93 -3.40
N ASN A 196 1.68 9.80 -3.50
CA ASN A 196 0.77 9.26 -2.49
C ASN A 196 -0.49 10.10 -2.20
N SER A 197 -0.73 11.15 -2.96
CA SER A 197 -1.95 11.97 -2.84
C SER A 197 -2.35 12.68 -4.12
N GLY A 198 -1.59 12.53 -5.19
CA GLY A 198 -1.84 13.20 -6.47
C GLY A 198 -2.08 12.23 -7.64
N GLU A 199 -1.99 10.93 -7.40
CA GLU A 199 -2.20 9.89 -8.42
C GLU A 199 -3.60 9.98 -9.04
N TYR A 200 -4.62 10.27 -8.22
CA TYR A 200 -5.99 10.46 -8.72
C TYR A 200 -6.15 11.69 -9.63
N LYS A 201 -5.32 12.73 -9.42
CA LYS A 201 -5.31 13.93 -10.29
C LYS A 201 -4.74 13.59 -11.67
N LEU A 202 -3.66 12.81 -11.70
CA LEU A 202 -3.11 12.28 -12.95
C LEU A 202 -4.14 11.40 -13.67
N MET A 203 -4.82 10.52 -12.95
CA MET A 203 -5.90 9.71 -13.50
C MET A 203 -7.02 10.57 -14.09
N GLY A 204 -7.42 11.63 -13.38
CA GLY A 204 -8.45 12.55 -13.86
C GLY A 204 -8.04 13.36 -15.09
N LEU A 205 -6.75 13.65 -15.28
CA LEU A 205 -6.23 14.36 -16.44
C LEU A 205 -6.05 13.46 -17.68
N ALA A 206 -5.78 12.18 -17.50
CA ALA A 206 -5.43 11.25 -18.57
C ALA A 206 -6.47 11.21 -19.72
N PRO A 207 -7.80 11.22 -19.48
CA PRO A 207 -8.79 11.18 -20.56
C PRO A 207 -8.79 12.42 -21.49
N TYR A 208 -8.22 13.54 -21.03
CA TYR A 208 -8.16 14.76 -21.83
C TYR A 208 -6.91 14.84 -22.74
N GLY A 209 -6.02 13.85 -22.63
CA GLY A 209 -4.77 13.77 -23.39
C GLY A 209 -4.80 12.75 -24.51
N ASN A 210 -3.75 12.78 -25.33
CA ASN A 210 -3.49 11.76 -26.33
C ASN A 210 -2.32 10.86 -25.87
N PRO A 211 -2.34 9.53 -26.10
CA PRO A 211 -1.34 8.59 -25.61
C PRO A 211 -0.04 8.62 -26.45
N LYS A 212 0.48 9.80 -26.78
CA LYS A 212 1.66 9.99 -27.63
C LYS A 212 2.94 9.38 -27.10
N TYR A 213 3.02 9.17 -25.77
CA TYR A 213 4.21 8.61 -25.12
C TYR A 213 4.15 7.10 -24.86
N ALA A 214 3.05 6.41 -25.23
CA ALA A 214 2.84 5.00 -24.93
C ALA A 214 3.99 4.11 -25.46
N ASN A 215 4.46 4.35 -26.69
CA ASN A 215 5.57 3.58 -27.28
C ASN A 215 6.90 3.89 -26.59
N ILE A 216 7.15 5.16 -26.23
CA ILE A 216 8.36 5.54 -25.49
C ILE A 216 8.41 4.83 -24.14
N ILE A 217 7.30 4.79 -23.41
CA ILE A 217 7.18 4.11 -22.12
C ILE A 217 7.45 2.61 -22.28
N LYS A 218 6.74 1.96 -23.22
CA LYS A 218 6.87 0.52 -23.46
C LYS A 218 8.28 0.09 -23.89
N ASN A 219 8.93 0.91 -24.72
CA ASN A 219 10.22 0.55 -25.27
C ASN A 219 11.41 0.88 -24.37
N ASN A 220 11.25 1.79 -23.38
CA ASN A 220 12.36 2.27 -22.58
C ASN A 220 12.20 2.04 -21.08
N LEU A 221 10.98 2.17 -20.55
CA LEU A 221 10.79 2.16 -19.10
C LEU A 221 10.38 0.80 -18.54
N ILE A 222 9.72 -0.04 -19.34
CA ILE A 222 9.18 -1.32 -18.90
C ILE A 222 9.39 -2.40 -19.96
N ASP A 223 9.91 -3.54 -19.54
CA ASP A 223 10.02 -4.77 -20.33
C ASP A 223 8.96 -5.74 -19.82
N VAL A 224 7.96 -6.03 -20.66
CA VAL A 224 6.84 -6.96 -20.34
C VAL A 224 7.05 -8.25 -21.11
N LYS A 225 6.98 -9.37 -20.39
CA LYS A 225 7.12 -10.72 -20.96
C LYS A 225 5.76 -11.30 -21.35
N GLU A 226 5.78 -12.37 -22.14
CA GLU A 226 4.56 -13.07 -22.60
C GLU A 226 3.76 -13.68 -21.44
N ASP A 227 4.41 -14.08 -20.36
CA ASP A 227 3.78 -14.59 -19.13
C ASP A 227 3.15 -13.50 -18.25
N GLY A 228 3.26 -12.23 -18.67
CA GLY A 228 2.75 -11.07 -17.94
C GLY A 228 3.71 -10.54 -16.87
N SER A 229 4.84 -11.20 -16.65
CA SER A 229 5.88 -10.64 -15.79
C SER A 229 6.51 -9.40 -16.43
N PHE A 230 7.04 -8.50 -15.60
CA PHE A 230 7.65 -7.27 -16.10
C PHE A 230 8.84 -6.83 -15.25
N LYS A 231 9.70 -6.04 -15.88
CA LYS A 231 10.80 -5.35 -15.21
C LYS A 231 10.83 -3.89 -15.63
N LEU A 232 11.12 -2.99 -14.69
CA LEU A 232 11.40 -1.59 -14.98
C LEU A 232 12.89 -1.40 -15.25
N ASP A 233 13.25 -0.54 -16.20
CA ASP A 233 14.64 -0.13 -16.40
C ASP A 233 15.03 0.92 -15.36
N MET A 234 15.70 0.46 -14.31
CA MET A 234 16.03 1.26 -13.14
C MET A 234 16.99 2.42 -13.43
N LYS A 235 17.57 2.52 -14.64
CA LYS A 235 18.41 3.67 -15.03
C LYS A 235 17.64 5.00 -15.10
N TYR A 236 16.30 4.96 -15.18
CA TYR A 236 15.43 6.13 -15.23
C TYR A 236 14.87 6.55 -13.87
N PHE A 237 14.93 5.66 -12.89
CA PHE A 237 14.27 5.82 -11.59
C PHE A 237 15.29 6.05 -10.47
N ASN A 238 14.87 6.81 -9.46
CA ASN A 238 15.73 7.15 -8.33
C ASN A 238 15.15 6.71 -6.97
N TYR A 239 13.93 6.19 -6.95
CA TYR A 239 13.22 5.87 -5.71
C TYR A 239 13.86 4.73 -4.88
N ALA A 240 14.68 3.88 -5.49
CA ALA A 240 15.39 2.83 -4.77
C ALA A 240 16.56 3.36 -3.92
N THR A 241 17.19 4.45 -4.35
CA THR A 241 18.43 4.95 -3.74
C THR A 241 18.42 6.45 -3.41
N GLY A 242 17.41 7.19 -3.88
CA GLY A 242 17.35 8.65 -3.73
C GLY A 242 16.11 9.12 -2.99
N LEU A 243 15.99 10.44 -2.90
CA LEU A 243 14.84 11.14 -2.31
C LEU A 243 13.82 11.62 -3.35
N THR A 244 14.03 11.25 -4.61
CA THR A 244 13.16 11.61 -5.75
C THR A 244 12.68 10.34 -6.45
N MET A 245 11.58 10.44 -7.19
CA MET A 245 11.05 9.27 -7.92
C MET A 245 11.83 8.99 -9.20
N ILE A 246 12.31 10.03 -9.87
CA ILE A 246 12.97 10.00 -11.17
C ILE A 246 14.32 10.69 -11.13
N ASN A 247 15.13 10.47 -12.15
CA ASN A 247 16.41 11.13 -12.37
C ASN A 247 16.45 11.89 -13.71
N LYS A 248 17.62 12.45 -14.07
CA LYS A 248 17.80 13.21 -15.32
C LYS A 248 17.52 12.39 -16.58
N ASN A 249 17.88 11.11 -16.60
CA ASN A 249 17.64 10.26 -17.77
C ASN A 249 16.15 10.15 -18.10
N PHE A 250 15.29 10.17 -17.06
CA PHE A 250 13.84 10.18 -17.24
C PHE A 250 13.37 11.49 -17.89
N GLU A 251 13.88 12.64 -17.43
CA GLU A 251 13.54 13.95 -18.00
C GLU A 251 14.03 14.06 -19.46
N GLU A 252 15.24 13.60 -19.75
CA GLU A 252 15.83 13.58 -21.10
C GLU A 252 15.03 12.68 -22.06
N LEU A 253 14.52 11.53 -21.58
CA LEU A 253 13.70 10.63 -22.39
C LEU A 253 12.44 11.29 -22.92
N PHE A 254 11.80 12.17 -22.13
CA PHE A 254 10.59 12.88 -22.51
C PHE A 254 10.85 14.29 -23.07
N GLY A 255 12.08 14.76 -23.05
CA GLY A 255 12.50 16.05 -23.61
C GLY A 255 12.08 17.27 -22.76
N GLU A 256 11.52 17.04 -21.59
CA GLU A 256 11.05 18.10 -20.69
C GLU A 256 11.50 17.85 -19.26
N LYS A 257 11.77 18.93 -18.52
CA LYS A 257 12.05 18.85 -17.07
C LYS A 257 10.76 18.57 -16.29
N LYS A 258 10.92 17.94 -15.14
CA LYS A 258 9.85 17.79 -14.16
C LYS A 258 9.14 19.13 -13.93
N ARG A 259 7.82 19.13 -13.93
CA ARG A 259 7.01 20.31 -13.58
C ARG A 259 7.25 20.70 -12.12
N LYS A 260 7.34 21.99 -11.87
CA LYS A 260 7.38 22.51 -10.50
C LYS A 260 5.99 22.33 -9.89
N ALA A 261 5.93 21.86 -8.64
CA ALA A 261 4.69 21.84 -7.88
C ALA A 261 4.16 23.28 -7.73
N ASN A 262 2.92 23.55 -8.12
CA ASN A 262 2.28 24.81 -7.81
C ASN A 262 2.12 24.90 -6.30
N ARG A 263 2.73 25.91 -5.66
CA ARG A 263 2.62 26.15 -4.22
C ARG A 263 1.28 26.75 -3.79
N GLU A 264 0.52 27.28 -4.71
CA GLU A 264 -0.85 27.73 -4.47
C GLU A 264 -1.77 26.53 -4.70
N GLY A 265 -2.44 26.15 -3.64
CA GLY A 265 -3.24 24.94 -3.47
C GLY A 265 -3.75 24.37 -4.80
N ASP A 266 -3.53 23.10 -5.00
CA ASP A 266 -3.87 22.23 -6.13
C ASP A 266 -5.22 22.57 -6.84
N ASN A 267 -5.42 23.79 -7.24
CA ASN A 267 -6.56 24.22 -8.04
C ASN A 267 -6.21 23.99 -9.51
N LEU A 268 -6.70 22.88 -10.04
CA LEU A 268 -7.04 22.75 -11.43
C LEU A 268 -8.46 23.22 -11.61
#